data_26dc35044d6e008f4d11adbb2b7c3952
#
_entry.id   26dc35044d6e008f4d11adbb2b7c3952
#
_cell.length_a   1.000
_cell.length_b   1.000
_cell.length_c   1.000
_cell.angle_alpha   90.00
_cell.angle_beta   90.00
_cell.angle_gamma   90.00
#
_symmetry.space_group_name_H-M   'P 1'
#
loop_
_entity.id
_entity.type
_entity.pdbx_description
1 polymer ?
#
loop_
_entity_poly.entity_id
_entity_poly.type
_entity_poly.pdbx_seq_one_letter_code
_entity_poly.pdbx_strand_id
1 'polypeptide(L)'
;MTHPSKQKGNRFERLIVEKAHSYGVKGERAWGSNGRSLGMHEEVDVLLEGDLRIQAKCRKNIAKWLKPSIEVDAVAVRENRGETYIILRYEEFLDEYKNYLKWKENETRIS
;
A
#
# COMPACT_ATOMS: atom_id res chain seq x y z
N MET A 1 -14.14 -24.36 -4.87
CA MET A 1 -13.17 -23.73 -5.78
C MET A 1 -13.12 -22.23 -5.56
N THR A 2 -11.93 -21.66 -5.46
CA THR A 2 -11.78 -20.22 -5.29
C THR A 2 -11.95 -19.51 -6.64
N HIS A 3 -12.76 -18.47 -6.66
CA HIS A 3 -12.96 -17.67 -7.88
C HIS A 3 -11.63 -17.06 -8.34
N PRO A 4 -11.33 -17.04 -9.67
CA PRO A 4 -10.07 -16.49 -10.17
C PRO A 4 -9.77 -15.05 -9.73
N SER A 5 -10.81 -14.21 -9.62
CA SER A 5 -10.65 -12.82 -9.15
C SER A 5 -10.19 -12.76 -7.71
N LYS A 6 -10.68 -13.67 -6.87
CA LYS A 6 -10.29 -13.76 -5.46
C LYS A 6 -8.85 -14.23 -5.32
N GLN A 7 -8.44 -15.22 -6.13
CA GLN A 7 -7.05 -15.69 -6.15
C GLN A 7 -6.10 -14.59 -6.58
N LYS A 8 -6.48 -13.81 -7.58
CA LYS A 8 -5.72 -12.67 -8.09
C LYS A 8 -5.52 -11.62 -7.01
N GLY A 9 -6.58 -11.28 -6.27
CA GLY A 9 -6.52 -10.34 -5.16
C GLY A 9 -5.60 -10.83 -4.05
N ASN A 10 -5.72 -12.11 -3.67
CA ASN A 10 -4.88 -12.71 -2.62
C ASN A 10 -3.40 -12.69 -3.01
N ARG A 11 -3.08 -12.97 -4.27
CA ARG A 11 -1.70 -12.93 -4.75
C ARG A 11 -1.14 -11.53 -4.70
N PHE A 12 -1.94 -10.54 -5.04
CA PHE A 12 -1.52 -9.14 -5.00
C PHE A 12 -1.26 -8.68 -3.56
N GLU A 13 -2.13 -9.04 -2.63
CA GLU A 13 -1.94 -8.72 -1.21
C GLU A 13 -0.64 -9.32 -0.68
N ARG A 14 -0.33 -10.57 -1.02
CA ARG A 14 0.93 -11.21 -0.63
C ARG A 14 2.12 -10.47 -1.20
N LEU A 15 2.02 -10.06 -2.47
CA LEU A 15 3.07 -9.31 -3.13
C LEU A 15 3.35 -7.99 -2.39
N ILE A 16 2.30 -7.30 -1.98
CA ILE A 16 2.43 -6.05 -1.21
C ILE A 16 3.20 -6.30 0.08
N VAL A 17 2.84 -7.34 0.83
CA VAL A 17 3.50 -7.68 2.10
C VAL A 17 4.95 -8.13 1.88
N GLU A 18 5.19 -9.01 0.91
CA GLU A 18 6.53 -9.51 0.61
C GLU A 18 7.48 -8.38 0.20
N LYS A 19 6.98 -7.47 -0.64
CA LYS A 19 7.78 -6.33 -1.07
C LYS A 19 8.10 -5.42 0.12
N ALA A 20 7.13 -5.17 1.00
CA ALA A 20 7.35 -4.40 2.22
C ALA A 20 8.46 -5.04 3.07
N HIS A 21 8.40 -6.36 3.28
CA HIS A 21 9.42 -7.09 4.04
C HIS A 21 10.80 -6.91 3.43
N SER A 22 10.90 -6.93 2.11
CA SER A 22 12.18 -6.76 1.43
C SER A 22 12.81 -5.38 1.67
N TYR A 23 12.02 -4.40 2.09
CA TYR A 23 12.49 -3.06 2.46
C TYR A 23 12.61 -2.89 3.98
N GLY A 24 12.42 -3.96 4.74
CA GLY A 24 12.48 -3.88 6.21
C GLY A 24 11.22 -3.28 6.84
N VAL A 25 10.12 -3.28 6.12
CA VAL A 25 8.83 -2.79 6.60
C VAL A 25 7.94 -3.97 6.95
N LYS A 26 7.38 -3.98 8.17
CA LYS A 26 6.46 -5.05 8.59
C LYS A 26 5.13 -4.92 7.88
N GLY A 27 4.60 -6.03 7.39
CA GLY A 27 3.29 -6.04 6.75
C GLY A 27 2.48 -7.24 7.18
N GLU A 28 1.17 -7.06 7.30
CA GLU A 28 0.22 -8.11 7.65
C GLU A 28 -0.96 -8.08 6.70
N ARG A 29 -1.43 -9.27 6.30
CA ARG A 29 -2.62 -9.39 5.48
C ARG A 29 -3.83 -9.67 6.35
N ALA A 30 -4.99 -9.11 5.95
CA ALA A 30 -6.25 -9.47 6.57
C ALA A 30 -6.68 -10.87 6.09
N TRP A 31 -7.29 -11.64 6.99
CA TRP A 31 -7.83 -12.96 6.65
C TRP A 31 -9.04 -12.78 5.73
N GLY A 32 -9.02 -13.47 4.59
CA GLY A 32 -10.09 -13.41 3.61
C GLY A 32 -10.36 -12.00 3.10
N SER A 33 -9.32 -11.16 3.04
CA SER A 33 -9.42 -9.75 2.64
C SER A 33 -10.41 -8.97 3.52
N ASN A 34 -10.44 -9.29 4.81
CA ASN A 34 -11.32 -8.64 5.78
C ASN A 34 -10.49 -8.07 6.93
N GLY A 35 -10.36 -6.75 6.96
CA GLY A 35 -9.58 -6.03 7.96
C GLY A 35 -9.99 -6.28 9.40
N ARG A 36 -11.17 -6.85 9.64
CA ARG A 36 -11.63 -7.18 11.00
C ARG A 36 -10.70 -8.16 11.70
N SER A 37 -10.04 -9.04 10.93
CA SER A 37 -9.06 -9.98 11.50
C SER A 37 -7.84 -9.27 12.06
N LEU A 38 -7.60 -8.03 11.63
CA LEU A 38 -6.52 -7.16 12.11
C LEU A 38 -7.04 -6.11 13.12
N GLY A 39 -8.30 -6.20 13.52
CA GLY A 39 -8.93 -5.19 14.37
C GLY A 39 -9.25 -3.89 13.64
N MET A 40 -9.31 -3.93 12.31
CA MET A 40 -9.52 -2.77 11.45
C MET A 40 -10.83 -2.87 10.67
N HIS A 41 -11.19 -1.82 9.94
CA HIS A 41 -12.34 -1.82 9.06
C HIS A 41 -12.20 -2.90 7.99
N GLU A 42 -13.33 -3.44 7.53
CA GLU A 42 -13.35 -4.53 6.54
C GLU A 42 -12.69 -4.18 5.20
N GLU A 43 -12.56 -2.89 4.87
CA GLU A 43 -11.89 -2.45 3.64
C GLU A 43 -10.36 -2.57 3.70
N VAL A 44 -9.80 -2.78 4.89
CA VAL A 44 -8.34 -2.87 5.05
C VAL A 44 -7.87 -4.26 4.67
N ASP A 45 -7.11 -4.36 3.60
CA ASP A 45 -6.57 -5.63 3.11
C ASP A 45 -5.16 -5.91 3.63
N VAL A 46 -4.38 -4.85 3.84
CA VAL A 46 -3.00 -4.95 4.30
C VAL A 46 -2.75 -3.84 5.31
N LEU A 47 -1.96 -4.15 6.34
CA LEU A 47 -1.55 -3.21 7.36
C LEU A 47 -0.02 -3.17 7.39
N LEU A 48 0.58 -1.99 7.22
CA LEU A 48 2.03 -1.84 7.32
C LEU A 48 2.39 -1.18 8.66
N GLU A 49 3.36 -1.76 9.35
CA GLU A 49 3.87 -1.26 10.64
C GLU A 49 2.77 -1.05 11.68
N GLY A 50 1.68 -1.81 11.58
CA GLY A 50 0.57 -1.75 12.53
C GLY A 50 -0.36 -0.56 12.39
N ASP A 51 -0.07 0.38 11.50
CA ASP A 51 -0.88 1.60 11.42
C ASP A 51 -1.25 2.09 10.02
N LEU A 52 -0.46 1.79 9.00
CA LEU A 52 -0.77 2.24 7.65
C LEU A 52 -1.73 1.27 6.98
N ARG A 53 -2.99 1.70 6.82
CA ARG A 53 -4.08 0.88 6.30
C ARG A 53 -4.12 0.96 4.78
N ILE A 54 -4.04 -0.18 4.12
CA ILE A 54 -4.03 -0.26 2.66
C ILE A 54 -5.19 -1.11 2.17
N GLN A 55 -5.94 -0.60 1.20
CA GLN A 55 -6.89 -1.37 0.44
C GLN A 55 -6.20 -1.76 -0.87
N ALA A 56 -6.16 -3.04 -1.17
CA ALA A 56 -5.48 -3.54 -2.37
C ALA A 56 -6.50 -3.85 -3.47
N LYS A 57 -6.26 -3.33 -4.65
CA LYS A 57 -7.12 -3.57 -5.81
C LYS A 57 -6.25 -3.94 -7.01
N CYS A 58 -6.51 -5.11 -7.57
CA CYS A 58 -5.82 -5.57 -8.78
C CYS A 58 -6.84 -5.65 -9.91
N ARG A 59 -6.61 -4.91 -10.96
CA ARG A 59 -7.51 -4.84 -12.12
C ARG A 59 -6.75 -5.23 -13.37
N LYS A 60 -7.46 -5.73 -14.36
CA LYS A 60 -6.86 -6.08 -15.66
C LYS A 60 -6.15 -4.87 -16.26
N ASN A 61 -6.76 -3.71 -16.17
CA ASN A 61 -6.20 -2.45 -16.66
C ASN A 61 -6.53 -1.32 -15.69
N ILE A 62 -5.64 -0.35 -15.61
CA ILE A 62 -5.92 0.93 -14.96
C ILE A 62 -5.67 2.02 -16.00
N ALA A 63 -6.27 3.18 -15.81
CA ALA A 63 -6.12 4.28 -16.76
C ALA A 63 -4.64 4.63 -16.94
N LYS A 64 -4.22 4.73 -18.18
CA LYS A 64 -2.81 4.97 -18.50
C LYS A 64 -2.27 6.25 -17.86
N TRP A 65 -3.08 7.30 -17.81
CA TRP A 65 -2.67 8.59 -17.23
C TRP A 65 -2.47 8.55 -15.72
N LEU A 66 -2.96 7.50 -15.04
CA LEU A 66 -2.71 7.30 -13.60
C LEU A 66 -1.32 6.77 -13.33
N LYS A 67 -0.67 6.15 -14.31
CA LYS A 67 0.64 5.55 -14.12
C LYS A 67 1.73 6.60 -14.31
N PRO A 68 2.58 6.85 -13.29
CA PRO A 68 3.71 7.75 -13.49
C PRO A 68 4.59 7.28 -14.65
N SER A 69 4.91 8.18 -15.58
CA SER A 69 5.85 7.87 -16.65
C SER A 69 7.26 7.83 -16.07
N ILE A 70 8.22 7.37 -16.86
CA ILE A 70 9.63 7.33 -16.42
C ILE A 70 10.17 8.74 -16.12
N GLU A 71 9.55 9.77 -16.66
CA GLU A 71 9.99 11.16 -16.49
C GLU A 71 9.53 11.79 -15.18
N VAL A 72 8.59 11.15 -14.47
CA VAL A 72 8.04 11.70 -13.23
C VAL A 72 8.01 10.64 -12.12
N ASP A 73 8.10 11.08 -10.89
CA ASP A 73 8.08 10.19 -9.73
C ASP A 73 6.65 9.88 -9.29
N ALA A 74 5.73 10.79 -9.52
CA ALA A 74 4.35 10.65 -9.04
C ALA A 74 3.38 11.38 -9.94
N VAL A 75 2.10 11.01 -9.82
CA VAL A 75 1.00 11.70 -10.46
C VAL A 75 0.09 12.24 -9.36
N ALA A 76 -0.15 13.54 -9.36
CA ALA A 76 -1.15 14.15 -8.49
C ALA A 76 -2.46 14.25 -9.26
N VAL A 77 -3.56 13.82 -8.68
CA VAL A 77 -4.86 13.79 -9.36
C VAL A 77 -5.98 14.21 -8.42
N ARG A 78 -6.94 14.93 -8.96
CA ARG A 78 -8.16 15.28 -8.22
C ARG A 78 -9.32 15.50 -9.18
N GLU A 79 -10.52 15.36 -8.65
CA GLU A 79 -11.72 15.83 -9.33
C GLU A 79 -11.85 17.33 -9.08
N ASN A 80 -12.63 18.03 -9.91
CA ASN A 80 -12.90 19.45 -9.66
C ASN A 80 -13.45 19.63 -8.26
N ARG A 81 -12.80 20.49 -7.46
CA ARG A 81 -13.18 20.77 -6.05
C ARG A 81 -13.11 19.58 -5.13
N GLY A 82 -12.43 18.51 -5.53
CA GLY A 82 -12.26 17.31 -4.70
C GLY A 82 -10.93 17.28 -3.99
N GLU A 83 -10.72 16.20 -3.23
CA GLU A 83 -9.43 15.92 -2.60
C GLU A 83 -8.38 15.62 -3.65
N THR A 84 -7.14 15.90 -3.31
CA THR A 84 -6.00 15.55 -4.16
C THR A 84 -5.43 14.22 -3.69
N TYR A 85 -5.24 13.31 -4.63
CA TYR A 85 -4.59 12.02 -4.39
C TYR A 85 -3.25 12.02 -5.09
N ILE A 86 -2.32 11.23 -4.55
CA ILE A 86 -1.02 11.08 -5.19
C ILE A 86 -0.77 9.60 -5.46
N ILE A 87 -0.27 9.31 -6.65
CA ILE A 87 0.06 7.96 -7.09
C ILE A 87 1.55 7.92 -7.37
N LEU A 88 2.23 7.01 -6.74
CA LEU A 88 3.65 6.79 -6.97
C LEU A 88 3.92 5.28 -7.01
N ARG A 89 5.09 4.90 -7.49
CA ARG A 89 5.46 3.49 -7.53
C ARG A 89 5.63 2.98 -6.11
N TYR A 90 5.11 1.78 -5.84
CA TYR A 90 5.12 1.21 -4.49
C TYR A 90 6.54 1.10 -3.92
N GLU A 91 7.51 0.71 -4.75
CA GLU A 91 8.90 0.57 -4.30
C GLU A 91 9.51 1.92 -3.87
N GLU A 92 9.19 2.99 -4.58
CA GLU A 92 9.63 4.34 -4.20
C GLU A 92 8.97 4.78 -2.90
N PHE A 93 7.68 4.47 -2.75
CA PHE A 93 6.98 4.74 -1.49
C PHE A 93 7.63 4.00 -0.32
N LEU A 94 7.95 2.71 -0.51
CA LEU A 94 8.55 1.90 0.56
C LEU A 94 9.93 2.44 0.97
N ASP A 95 10.71 2.91 -0.01
CA ASP A 95 12.02 3.48 0.26
C ASP A 95 11.91 4.72 1.16
N GLU A 96 10.99 5.62 0.82
CA GLU A 96 10.73 6.83 1.62
C GLU A 96 10.11 6.49 2.97
N TYR A 97 9.19 5.53 3.01
CA TYR A 97 8.55 5.10 4.25
C TYR A 97 9.57 4.49 5.22
N LYS A 98 10.49 3.68 4.70
CA LYS A 98 11.59 3.11 5.48
C LYS A 98 12.44 4.20 6.10
N ASN A 99 12.77 5.24 5.34
CA ASN A 99 13.55 6.36 5.84
C ASN A 99 12.79 7.14 6.91
N TYR A 100 11.49 7.35 6.70
CA TYR A 100 10.62 7.99 7.69
C TYR A 100 10.58 7.20 9.00
N LEU A 101 10.48 5.87 8.93
CA LEU A 101 10.45 5.02 10.11
C LEU A 101 11.76 5.11 10.91
N LYS A 102 12.90 5.17 10.23
CA LYS A 102 14.20 5.33 10.85
C LYS A 102 14.31 6.69 11.55
N TRP A 103 13.87 7.73 10.88
CA TRP A 103 13.86 9.08 11.44
C TRP A 103 13.00 9.13 12.71
N LYS A 104 11.80 8.56 12.65
CA LYS A 104 10.86 8.53 13.77
C LYS A 104 11.46 7.79 14.98
N GLU A 105 12.15 6.67 14.74
CA GLU A 105 12.82 5.90 15.78
C GLU A 105 13.92 6.72 16.45
N ASN A 106 14.73 7.43 15.67
CA ASN A 106 15.78 8.27 16.18
C ASN A 106 15.25 9.44 17.01
N GLU A 107 14.16 10.07 16.57
CA GLU A 107 13.49 11.13 17.33
C GLU A 107 13.03 10.63 18.70
N THR A 108 12.47 9.42 18.73
CA THR A 108 12.00 8.81 19.98
C THR A 108 13.16 8.53 20.95
N ARG A 109 14.34 8.17 20.44
CA ARG A 109 15.53 7.92 21.26
C ARG A 109 16.13 9.18 21.84
N ILE A 110 16.02 10.30 21.12
CA ILE A 110 16.61 11.58 21.53
C ILE A 110 15.73 12.30 22.54
N SER A 111 14.42 12.12 22.47
CA SER A 111 13.46 12.81 23.34
C SER A 111 13.33 12.23 24.74
#